data_4333926443e6c7c35a2e36ddba7a828f
#
_entry.id   4333926443e6c7c35a2e36ddba7a828f
#
_cell.length_a   1.000
_cell.length_b   1.000
_cell.length_c   1.000
_cell.angle_alpha   90.00
_cell.angle_beta   90.00
_cell.angle_gamma   90.00
#
_symmetry.space_group_name_H-M   'P 1'
#
loop_
_entity.id
_entity.type
_entity.pdbx_description
1 polymer ?
#
loop_
_entity_poly.entity_id
_entity_poly.type
_entity_poly.pdbx_seq_one_letter_code
_entity_poly.pdbx_strand_id
1 'polypeptide(L)'
;MKTLGEIADFIGGEVRGDASICVTRIVQPAIAQGDSDLAFVLSPKEASVLESRRIVNAVVPAGIEGLSTPNQIVVSRPRLVLAKLTQLFERPVHVAPGIHPSAVIDPTASVGENACIGPFCWVGPNCTIGNACRLVCNVSVGADVTIGDHTLLHAGVCVGDRCEIGSRVIIQPNVTIGGDGFAFVTPEPGSVESVRKTGEVRSFNKEIIRINSLGNVVIEDDVEVGAGTCIDRGTLGETRIGRGTKLDNLIQVGHNATVGSNCLIVSQAGLGGSSKVGNRVVMGGQSGLPDHVTVGDDAVVHARSGITGHVPDRAAMMGIPALPLREFMEREVKMRRLPNLIKDLKQQMESIVEKLNSLLPPK
;
A
#
# COMPACT_ATOMS: atom_id res chain seq x y z
N MET A 1 -20.45 18.61 16.44
CA MET A 1 -21.24 19.40 15.47
C MET A 1 -20.36 20.47 14.90
N LYS A 2 -20.46 20.71 13.59
CA LYS A 2 -19.75 21.77 12.87
C LYS A 2 -20.74 22.46 11.93
N THR A 3 -20.64 23.78 11.76
CA THR A 3 -21.44 24.49 10.77
C THR A 3 -20.89 24.30 9.37
N LEU A 4 -21.72 24.50 8.33
CA LEU A 4 -21.25 24.45 6.93
C LEU A 4 -20.19 25.52 6.66
N GLY A 5 -20.30 26.70 7.32
CA GLY A 5 -19.29 27.75 7.24
C GLY A 5 -17.95 27.30 7.81
N GLU A 6 -17.90 26.77 9.04
CA GLU A 6 -16.67 26.25 9.64
C GLU A 6 -16.03 25.14 8.81
N ILE A 7 -16.84 24.29 8.21
CA ILE A 7 -16.35 23.22 7.33
C ILE A 7 -15.77 23.81 6.05
N ALA A 8 -16.47 24.75 5.42
CA ALA A 8 -16.02 25.39 4.18
C ALA A 8 -14.69 26.13 4.37
N ASP A 9 -14.55 26.87 5.47
CA ASP A 9 -13.29 27.55 5.84
C ASP A 9 -12.13 26.54 6.01
N PHE A 10 -12.39 25.43 6.70
CA PHE A 10 -11.37 24.39 6.92
C PHE A 10 -10.90 23.72 5.64
N ILE A 11 -11.82 23.46 4.69
CA ILE A 11 -11.49 22.76 3.44
C ILE A 11 -11.15 23.69 2.28
N GLY A 12 -11.39 25.00 2.41
CA GLY A 12 -11.25 26.00 1.34
C GLY A 12 -12.34 25.87 0.28
N GLY A 13 -13.60 25.68 0.70
CA GLY A 13 -14.78 25.60 -0.16
C GLY A 13 -15.62 26.87 -0.12
N GLU A 14 -16.50 27.06 -1.13
CA GLU A 14 -17.48 28.15 -1.21
C GLU A 14 -18.84 27.64 -0.76
N VAL A 15 -19.46 28.31 0.24
CA VAL A 15 -20.82 27.98 0.69
C VAL A 15 -21.85 28.65 -0.22
N ARG A 16 -22.81 27.87 -0.71
CA ARG A 16 -24.04 28.31 -1.35
C ARG A 16 -25.21 27.84 -0.52
N GLY A 17 -25.98 28.78 0.04
CA GLY A 17 -27.06 28.53 0.98
C GLY A 17 -26.75 28.99 2.39
N ASP A 18 -27.32 28.38 3.40
CA ASP A 18 -27.18 28.77 4.81
C ASP A 18 -25.92 28.18 5.45
N ALA A 19 -24.92 29.03 5.67
CA ALA A 19 -23.64 28.64 6.31
C ALA A 19 -23.77 28.27 7.80
N SER A 20 -24.88 28.62 8.45
CA SER A 20 -25.12 28.39 9.89
C SER A 20 -25.62 26.96 10.20
N ILE A 21 -26.03 26.20 9.18
CA ILE A 21 -26.52 24.82 9.34
C ILE A 21 -25.45 23.95 9.96
N CYS A 22 -25.83 23.27 11.04
CA CYS A 22 -24.96 22.34 11.77
C CYS A 22 -25.11 20.92 11.25
N VAL A 23 -23.98 20.27 10.94
CA VAL A 23 -23.94 18.86 10.56
C VAL A 23 -23.14 18.03 11.56
N THR A 24 -23.46 16.75 11.66
CA THR A 24 -22.89 15.82 12.64
C THR A 24 -22.05 14.72 12.02
N ARG A 25 -22.27 14.44 10.74
CA ARG A 25 -21.51 13.40 10.00
C ARG A 25 -21.47 13.69 8.51
N ILE A 26 -20.43 13.15 7.88
CA ILE A 26 -20.32 13.10 6.42
C ILE A 26 -20.77 11.72 5.93
N VAL A 27 -21.46 11.67 4.82
CA VAL A 27 -22.05 10.42 4.28
C VAL A 27 -22.02 10.41 2.76
N GLN A 28 -22.11 9.22 2.18
CA GLN A 28 -22.41 9.09 0.74
C GLN A 28 -23.86 9.53 0.47
N PRO A 29 -24.18 10.13 -0.68
CA PRO A 29 -25.54 10.54 -1.02
C PRO A 29 -26.59 9.43 -0.87
N ALA A 30 -26.22 8.18 -1.20
CA ALA A 30 -27.12 7.04 -1.13
C ALA A 30 -27.61 6.68 0.29
N ILE A 31 -26.90 7.08 1.33
CA ILE A 31 -27.21 6.73 2.73
C ILE A 31 -27.57 7.94 3.61
N ALA A 32 -27.64 9.13 3.05
CA ALA A 32 -28.07 10.32 3.77
C ALA A 32 -29.53 10.17 4.25
N GLN A 33 -29.81 10.52 5.51
CA GLN A 33 -31.10 10.24 6.18
C GLN A 33 -31.76 11.47 6.81
N GLY A 34 -31.07 12.60 6.91
CA GLY A 34 -31.64 13.77 7.59
C GLY A 34 -30.83 15.05 7.39
N ASP A 35 -31.36 16.14 7.93
CA ASP A 35 -30.84 17.50 7.76
C ASP A 35 -29.50 17.73 8.48
N SER A 36 -29.09 16.83 9.37
CA SER A 36 -27.79 16.86 10.03
C SER A 36 -26.69 16.11 9.29
N ASP A 37 -27.00 15.48 8.14
CA ASP A 37 -26.05 14.79 7.30
C ASP A 37 -25.47 15.76 6.26
N LEU A 38 -24.16 15.66 6.03
CA LEU A 38 -23.48 16.31 4.92
C LEU A 38 -23.13 15.25 3.86
N ALA A 39 -23.86 15.24 2.75
CA ALA A 39 -23.60 14.31 1.67
C ALA A 39 -22.34 14.74 0.88
N PHE A 40 -21.46 13.79 0.55
CA PHE A 40 -20.25 14.07 -0.19
C PHE A 40 -20.32 13.47 -1.60
N VAL A 41 -20.19 14.33 -2.62
CA VAL A 41 -20.28 13.97 -4.04
C VAL A 41 -18.90 13.95 -4.69
N LEU A 42 -18.57 12.86 -5.36
CA LEU A 42 -17.33 12.69 -6.14
C LEU A 42 -17.55 12.75 -7.65
N SER A 43 -18.77 12.49 -8.11
CA SER A 43 -19.08 12.35 -9.53
C SER A 43 -20.47 12.89 -9.90
N PRO A 44 -20.72 13.25 -11.18
CA PRO A 44 -22.05 13.65 -11.65
C PRO A 44 -23.14 12.59 -11.39
N LYS A 45 -22.78 11.31 -11.42
CA LYS A 45 -23.72 10.22 -11.11
C LYS A 45 -24.22 10.27 -9.66
N GLU A 46 -23.34 10.58 -8.73
CA GLU A 46 -23.71 10.75 -7.32
C GLU A 46 -24.51 12.03 -7.09
N ALA A 47 -24.27 13.08 -7.88
CA ALA A 47 -25.03 14.30 -7.85
C ALA A 47 -26.53 14.09 -8.16
N SER A 48 -26.87 13.23 -9.11
CA SER A 48 -28.26 12.89 -9.41
C SER A 48 -29.00 12.23 -8.25
N VAL A 49 -28.27 11.57 -7.32
CA VAL A 49 -28.84 11.00 -6.11
C VAL A 49 -29.28 12.07 -5.12
N LEU A 50 -28.57 13.22 -5.06
CA LEU A 50 -28.95 14.34 -4.20
C LEU A 50 -30.40 14.78 -4.48
N GLU A 51 -30.74 14.93 -5.76
CA GLU A 51 -32.07 15.39 -6.19
C GLU A 51 -33.17 14.35 -5.92
N SER A 52 -32.90 13.09 -6.32
CA SER A 52 -33.88 12.02 -6.14
C SER A 52 -34.23 11.75 -4.68
N ARG A 53 -33.31 12.01 -3.77
CA ARG A 53 -33.49 11.84 -2.32
C ARG A 53 -33.77 13.11 -1.54
N ARG A 54 -33.85 14.26 -2.20
CA ARG A 54 -34.09 15.56 -1.60
C ARG A 54 -33.11 15.90 -0.48
N ILE A 55 -31.82 15.67 -0.72
CA ILE A 55 -30.77 15.92 0.27
C ILE A 55 -30.55 17.42 0.41
N VAL A 56 -30.51 17.92 1.62
CA VAL A 56 -30.47 19.37 1.90
C VAL A 56 -29.05 19.94 2.02
N ASN A 57 -28.05 19.12 2.41
CA ASN A 57 -26.68 19.59 2.60
C ASN A 57 -25.69 18.71 1.82
N ALA A 58 -24.85 19.28 0.98
CA ALA A 58 -23.87 18.52 0.21
C ALA A 58 -22.56 19.27 0.00
N VAL A 59 -21.45 18.51 -0.08
CA VAL A 59 -20.20 18.97 -0.70
C VAL A 59 -20.20 18.51 -2.14
N VAL A 60 -20.02 19.44 -3.06
CA VAL A 60 -20.14 19.20 -4.50
C VAL A 60 -18.90 19.68 -5.26
N PRO A 61 -18.43 18.97 -6.29
CA PRO A 61 -17.37 19.41 -7.16
C PRO A 61 -17.74 20.70 -7.91
N ALA A 62 -16.79 21.62 -8.06
CA ALA A 62 -16.93 22.74 -8.98
C ALA A 62 -17.19 22.21 -10.41
N GLY A 63 -18.16 22.81 -11.10
CA GLY A 63 -18.56 22.37 -12.45
C GLY A 63 -19.79 21.45 -12.49
N ILE A 64 -20.35 21.07 -11.34
CA ILE A 64 -21.69 20.48 -11.27
C ILE A 64 -22.66 21.61 -10.96
N GLU A 65 -23.48 21.98 -11.94
CA GLU A 65 -24.45 23.08 -11.85
C GLU A 65 -25.90 22.55 -11.87
N GLY A 66 -26.85 23.41 -11.46
CA GLY A 66 -28.28 23.12 -11.56
C GLY A 66 -28.83 22.18 -10.49
N LEU A 67 -28.07 21.92 -9.42
CA LEU A 67 -28.54 21.10 -8.31
C LEU A 67 -29.57 21.84 -7.46
N SER A 68 -30.68 21.15 -7.16
CA SER A 68 -31.75 21.66 -6.29
C SER A 68 -31.44 21.58 -4.80
N THR A 69 -30.29 20.99 -4.42
CA THR A 69 -29.81 20.92 -3.03
C THR A 69 -29.59 22.30 -2.46
N PRO A 70 -30.30 22.71 -1.40
CA PRO A 70 -30.32 24.10 -0.95
C PRO A 70 -29.00 24.58 -0.34
N ASN A 71 -28.28 23.70 0.35
CA ASN A 71 -27.01 24.04 1.00
C ASN A 71 -25.88 23.24 0.40
N GLN A 72 -24.94 23.94 -0.22
CA GLN A 72 -23.81 23.32 -0.91
C GLN A 72 -22.49 23.91 -0.44
N ILE A 73 -21.46 23.10 -0.33
CA ILE A 73 -20.07 23.55 -0.24
C ILE A 73 -19.39 23.14 -1.55
N VAL A 74 -19.08 24.12 -2.39
CA VAL A 74 -18.47 23.89 -3.70
C VAL A 74 -16.95 23.81 -3.58
N VAL A 75 -16.34 22.76 -4.17
CA VAL A 75 -14.91 22.47 -4.02
C VAL A 75 -14.24 22.11 -5.34
N SER A 76 -12.98 22.55 -5.54
CA SER A 76 -12.24 22.31 -6.78
C SER A 76 -11.54 20.94 -6.84
N ARG A 77 -11.12 20.38 -5.68
CA ARG A 77 -10.39 19.11 -5.58
C ARG A 77 -11.09 18.11 -4.63
N PRO A 78 -12.21 17.50 -5.04
CA PRO A 78 -13.07 16.71 -4.15
C PRO A 78 -12.34 15.63 -3.35
N ARG A 79 -11.44 14.86 -3.96
CA ARG A 79 -10.70 13.81 -3.24
C ARG A 79 -9.78 14.34 -2.14
N LEU A 80 -9.10 15.47 -2.39
CA LEU A 80 -8.28 16.13 -1.36
C LEU A 80 -9.16 16.67 -0.23
N VAL A 81 -10.30 17.23 -0.59
CA VAL A 81 -11.29 17.74 0.37
C VAL A 81 -11.87 16.60 1.21
N LEU A 82 -12.17 15.47 0.59
CA LEU A 82 -12.64 14.27 1.34
C LEU A 82 -11.60 13.85 2.40
N ALA A 83 -10.31 13.82 2.05
CA ALA A 83 -9.25 13.49 2.99
C ALA A 83 -9.22 14.46 4.19
N LYS A 84 -9.37 15.78 3.96
CA LYS A 84 -9.47 16.76 5.05
C LYS A 84 -10.75 16.58 5.89
N LEU A 85 -11.89 16.37 5.24
CA LEU A 85 -13.17 16.18 5.93
C LEU A 85 -13.18 14.92 6.80
N THR A 86 -12.60 13.82 6.32
CA THR A 86 -12.52 12.60 7.13
C THR A 86 -11.71 12.82 8.39
N GLN A 87 -10.62 13.61 8.36
CA GLN A 87 -9.88 14.01 9.56
C GLN A 87 -10.74 14.84 10.53
N LEU A 88 -11.56 15.76 10.00
CA LEU A 88 -12.42 16.61 10.83
C LEU A 88 -13.53 15.83 11.55
N PHE A 89 -14.01 14.73 10.95
CA PHE A 89 -15.05 13.85 11.48
C PHE A 89 -14.51 12.52 12.01
N GLU A 90 -13.19 12.40 12.12
CA GLU A 90 -12.55 11.19 12.62
C GLU A 90 -13.04 10.85 14.03
N ARG A 91 -13.30 9.56 14.26
CA ARG A 91 -13.51 9.01 15.59
C ARG A 91 -12.23 8.28 15.97
N PRO A 92 -11.40 8.83 16.87
CA PRO A 92 -10.16 8.20 17.27
C PRO A 92 -10.40 6.79 17.79
N VAL A 93 -9.48 5.87 17.49
CA VAL A 93 -9.52 4.52 18.06
C VAL A 93 -9.52 4.65 19.59
N HIS A 94 -10.50 4.02 20.24
CA HIS A 94 -10.63 4.10 21.68
C HIS A 94 -9.58 3.21 22.35
N VAL A 95 -8.75 3.83 23.17
CA VAL A 95 -7.89 3.16 24.16
C VAL A 95 -8.04 3.95 25.44
N ALA A 96 -8.36 3.27 26.53
CA ALA A 96 -8.48 3.95 27.83
C ALA A 96 -7.18 4.65 28.20
N PRO A 97 -7.22 5.85 28.80
CA PRO A 97 -6.02 6.56 29.25
C PRO A 97 -5.19 5.73 30.24
N GLY A 98 -3.87 5.82 30.11
CA GLY A 98 -2.91 5.14 30.97
C GLY A 98 -2.67 3.67 30.59
N ILE A 99 -2.14 2.90 31.52
CA ILE A 99 -1.77 1.49 31.34
C ILE A 99 -2.87 0.61 31.94
N HIS A 100 -3.45 -0.27 31.11
CA HIS A 100 -4.49 -1.19 31.56
C HIS A 100 -3.92 -2.21 32.56
N PRO A 101 -4.65 -2.57 33.64
CA PRO A 101 -4.15 -3.48 34.69
C PRO A 101 -3.73 -4.88 34.20
N SER A 102 -4.25 -5.34 33.05
CA SER A 102 -3.83 -6.61 32.44
C SER A 102 -2.68 -6.48 31.44
N ALA A 103 -2.15 -5.29 31.22
CA ALA A 103 -0.92 -5.11 30.45
C ALA A 103 0.30 -5.44 31.31
N VAL A 104 1.30 -6.04 30.71
CA VAL A 104 2.56 -6.39 31.37
C VAL A 104 3.67 -5.54 30.76
N ILE A 105 4.24 -4.67 31.56
CA ILE A 105 5.34 -3.79 31.17
C ILE A 105 6.59 -4.21 31.97
N ASP A 106 7.69 -4.50 31.27
CA ASP A 106 8.93 -4.83 31.94
C ASP A 106 9.41 -3.63 32.77
N PRO A 107 9.93 -3.84 34.01
CA PRO A 107 10.40 -2.75 34.89
C PRO A 107 11.50 -1.88 34.29
N THR A 108 12.25 -2.39 33.30
CA THR A 108 13.33 -1.63 32.63
C THR A 108 12.80 -0.83 31.42
N ALA A 109 11.55 -1.02 31.01
CA ALA A 109 10.96 -0.25 29.93
C ALA A 109 10.54 1.15 30.39
N SER A 110 10.73 2.14 29.52
CA SER A 110 10.25 3.51 29.73
C SER A 110 9.01 3.78 28.90
N VAL A 111 7.99 4.38 29.52
CA VAL A 111 6.72 4.74 28.87
C VAL A 111 6.53 6.24 28.98
N GLY A 112 6.37 6.90 27.82
CA GLY A 112 6.23 8.35 27.72
C GLY A 112 4.90 8.86 28.27
N GLU A 113 4.82 10.18 28.40
CA GLU A 113 3.64 10.87 28.91
C GLU A 113 2.42 10.66 27.98
N ASN A 114 1.23 10.54 28.59
CA ASN A 114 -0.04 10.35 27.88
C ASN A 114 -0.11 9.11 26.97
N ALA A 115 0.81 8.16 27.12
CA ALA A 115 0.72 6.89 26.44
C ALA A 115 -0.48 6.08 26.98
N CYS A 116 -1.20 5.40 26.07
CA CYS A 116 -2.35 4.58 26.36
C CYS A 116 -2.04 3.13 25.97
N ILE A 117 -1.90 2.23 26.96
CA ILE A 117 -1.59 0.82 26.72
C ILE A 117 -2.79 -0.01 27.16
N GLY A 118 -3.48 -0.60 26.18
CA GLY A 118 -4.71 -1.37 26.38
C GLY A 118 -4.48 -2.78 26.95
N PRO A 119 -5.57 -3.55 27.06
CA PRO A 119 -5.52 -4.86 27.71
C PRO A 119 -4.66 -5.87 26.97
N PHE A 120 -4.00 -6.74 27.78
CA PHE A 120 -3.16 -7.85 27.31
C PHE A 120 -1.99 -7.44 26.41
N CYS A 121 -1.58 -6.19 26.46
CA CYS A 121 -0.34 -5.76 25.81
C CYS A 121 0.86 -6.21 26.64
N TRP A 122 1.94 -6.58 25.96
CA TRP A 122 3.23 -6.90 26.56
C TRP A 122 4.31 -5.99 26.00
N VAL A 123 5.08 -5.37 26.88
CA VAL A 123 6.24 -4.54 26.54
C VAL A 123 7.46 -5.12 27.23
N GLY A 124 8.41 -5.58 26.44
CA GLY A 124 9.62 -6.27 26.87
C GLY A 124 10.68 -5.34 27.51
N PRO A 125 11.82 -5.92 27.94
CA PRO A 125 12.88 -5.19 28.61
C PRO A 125 13.54 -4.14 27.70
N ASN A 126 14.02 -3.08 28.37
CA ASN A 126 14.75 -1.95 27.76
C ASN A 126 14.00 -1.21 26.64
N CYS A 127 12.69 -1.39 26.54
CA CYS A 127 11.89 -0.68 25.54
C CYS A 127 11.72 0.79 25.87
N THR A 128 11.64 1.62 24.82
CA THR A 128 11.25 3.04 24.94
C THR A 128 9.97 3.26 24.15
N ILE A 129 8.88 3.58 24.84
CA ILE A 129 7.59 3.96 24.22
C ILE A 129 7.44 5.47 24.34
N GLY A 130 7.30 6.16 23.20
CA GLY A 130 7.20 7.61 23.13
C GLY A 130 5.91 8.18 23.72
N ASN A 131 5.82 9.52 23.73
CA ASN A 131 4.67 10.24 24.26
C ASN A 131 3.41 10.04 23.40
N ALA A 132 2.27 10.01 24.06
CA ALA A 132 0.95 9.88 23.42
C ALA A 132 0.82 8.67 22.47
N CYS A 133 1.66 7.66 22.62
CA CYS A 133 1.53 6.38 21.92
C CYS A 133 0.26 5.65 22.35
N ARG A 134 -0.31 4.87 21.43
CA ARG A 134 -1.54 4.11 21.67
C ARG A 134 -1.33 2.66 21.24
N LEU A 135 -1.31 1.76 22.19
CA LEU A 135 -1.28 0.32 21.99
C LEU A 135 -2.69 -0.22 22.29
N VAL A 136 -3.42 -0.71 21.29
CA VAL A 136 -4.87 -0.97 21.44
C VAL A 136 -5.14 -2.16 22.35
N CYS A 137 -4.81 -3.38 21.93
CA CYS A 137 -4.91 -4.58 22.77
C CYS A 137 -4.11 -5.73 22.15
N ASN A 138 -3.68 -6.70 22.96
CA ASN A 138 -2.90 -7.84 22.52
C ASN A 138 -1.68 -7.45 21.65
N VAL A 139 -1.08 -6.29 21.90
CA VAL A 139 0.14 -5.85 21.24
C VAL A 139 1.32 -6.44 21.97
N SER A 140 2.25 -7.06 21.22
CA SER A 140 3.49 -7.61 21.76
C SER A 140 4.68 -6.79 21.24
N VAL A 141 5.47 -6.25 22.15
CA VAL A 141 6.69 -5.49 21.86
C VAL A 141 7.87 -6.22 22.48
N GLY A 142 8.80 -6.70 21.68
CA GLY A 142 9.99 -7.44 22.10
C GLY A 142 10.98 -6.59 22.90
N ALA A 143 12.18 -7.14 23.16
CA ALA A 143 13.22 -6.43 23.90
C ALA A 143 13.92 -5.36 23.06
N ASP A 144 14.44 -4.32 23.72
CA ASP A 144 15.27 -3.25 23.13
C ASP A 144 14.58 -2.53 21.95
N VAL A 145 13.25 -2.41 21.96
CA VAL A 145 12.46 -1.74 20.94
C VAL A 145 12.28 -0.27 21.28
N THR A 146 12.40 0.59 20.26
CA THR A 146 12.08 2.02 20.38
C THR A 146 10.86 2.36 19.51
N ILE A 147 9.86 3.04 20.10
CA ILE A 147 8.67 3.55 19.42
C ILE A 147 8.56 5.05 19.65
N GLY A 148 8.55 5.83 18.58
CA GLY A 148 8.45 7.29 18.63
C GLY A 148 7.06 7.80 18.99
N ASP A 149 6.96 9.10 19.22
CA ASP A 149 5.76 9.78 19.72
C ASP A 149 4.53 9.64 18.79
N HIS A 150 3.33 9.66 19.40
CA HIS A 150 2.04 9.65 18.70
C HIS A 150 1.81 8.42 17.80
N THR A 151 2.55 7.34 18.00
CA THR A 151 2.42 6.11 17.20
C THR A 151 1.26 5.26 17.71
N LEU A 152 0.49 4.70 16.76
CA LEU A 152 -0.68 3.86 17.01
C LEU A 152 -0.42 2.42 16.55
N LEU A 153 -0.42 1.49 17.49
CA LEU A 153 -0.37 0.06 17.23
C LEU A 153 -1.76 -0.54 17.49
N HIS A 154 -2.39 -1.05 16.44
CA HIS A 154 -3.69 -1.71 16.53
C HIS A 154 -3.61 -3.10 17.16
N ALA A 155 -4.76 -3.72 17.36
CA ALA A 155 -4.88 -5.02 18.01
C ALA A 155 -4.03 -6.11 17.31
N GLY A 156 -3.34 -6.92 18.11
CA GLY A 156 -2.58 -8.07 17.63
C GLY A 156 -1.28 -7.75 16.89
N VAL A 157 -0.80 -6.52 16.93
CA VAL A 157 0.50 -6.15 16.36
C VAL A 157 1.63 -6.81 17.16
N CYS A 158 2.57 -7.42 16.44
CA CYS A 158 3.77 -8.01 17.00
C CYS A 158 5.01 -7.27 16.50
N VAL A 159 5.82 -6.75 17.41
CA VAL A 159 7.11 -6.10 17.14
C VAL A 159 8.23 -6.94 17.78
N GLY A 160 9.11 -7.47 16.95
CA GLY A 160 10.27 -8.26 17.41
C GLY A 160 11.36 -7.39 18.02
N ASP A 161 12.31 -8.03 18.71
CA ASP A 161 13.40 -7.36 19.42
C ASP A 161 14.21 -6.41 18.55
N ARG A 162 14.72 -5.35 19.14
CA ARG A 162 15.65 -4.35 18.54
C ARG A 162 15.07 -3.59 17.34
N CYS A 163 13.76 -3.62 17.13
CA CYS A 163 13.13 -2.83 16.08
C CYS A 163 13.00 -1.36 16.49
N GLU A 164 13.07 -0.48 15.50
CA GLU A 164 12.91 0.95 15.66
C GLU A 164 11.70 1.43 14.87
N ILE A 165 10.75 2.05 15.53
CA ILE A 165 9.53 2.60 14.93
C ILE A 165 9.50 4.10 15.22
N GLY A 166 9.41 4.92 14.18
CA GLY A 166 9.36 6.37 14.27
C GLY A 166 8.09 6.93 14.89
N SER A 167 7.94 8.24 14.79
CA SER A 167 6.79 8.99 15.31
C SER A 167 5.62 9.04 14.30
N ARG A 168 4.39 9.16 14.81
CA ARG A 168 3.16 9.26 14.01
C ARG A 168 2.95 8.09 13.03
N VAL A 169 3.50 6.93 13.39
CA VAL A 169 3.34 5.69 12.62
C VAL A 169 2.01 5.05 12.99
N ILE A 170 1.31 4.50 11.99
CA ILE A 170 0.06 3.75 12.18
C ILE A 170 0.29 2.31 11.73
N ILE A 171 0.18 1.36 12.65
CA ILE A 171 0.31 -0.06 12.37
C ILE A 171 -1.05 -0.72 12.55
N GLN A 172 -1.61 -1.24 11.47
CA GLN A 172 -2.93 -1.87 11.42
C GLN A 172 -2.95 -3.27 12.08
N PRO A 173 -4.14 -3.86 12.34
CA PRO A 173 -4.23 -5.10 13.07
C PRO A 173 -3.41 -6.26 12.49
N ASN A 174 -2.84 -7.08 13.39
CA ASN A 174 -2.12 -8.32 13.06
C ASN A 174 -0.91 -8.13 12.14
N VAL A 175 -0.29 -6.97 12.13
CA VAL A 175 1.01 -6.74 11.47
C VAL A 175 2.12 -7.38 12.30
N THR A 176 3.07 -8.02 11.61
CA THR A 176 4.29 -8.57 12.22
C THR A 176 5.51 -7.81 11.72
N ILE A 177 6.29 -7.24 12.64
CA ILE A 177 7.51 -6.48 12.37
C ILE A 177 8.69 -7.20 13.03
N GLY A 178 9.75 -7.49 12.27
CA GLY A 178 10.96 -8.07 12.81
C GLY A 178 10.90 -9.58 13.04
N GLY A 179 10.03 -10.29 12.31
CA GLY A 179 10.14 -11.74 12.15
C GLY A 179 11.43 -12.11 11.40
N ASP A 180 11.91 -13.34 11.57
CA ASP A 180 13.09 -13.80 10.86
C ASP A 180 12.83 -13.91 9.35
N GLY A 181 13.78 -13.45 8.55
CA GLY A 181 13.74 -13.58 7.10
C GLY A 181 13.84 -15.03 6.64
N PHE A 182 13.28 -15.30 5.45
CA PHE A 182 13.41 -16.61 4.79
C PHE A 182 14.81 -16.73 4.17
N ALA A 183 15.77 -17.18 4.97
CA ALA A 183 17.17 -17.31 4.58
C ALA A 183 17.70 -18.71 4.90
N PHE A 184 17.91 -19.50 3.85
CA PHE A 184 18.38 -20.88 3.94
C PHE A 184 19.44 -21.16 2.87
N VAL A 185 20.37 -22.08 3.17
CA VAL A 185 21.44 -22.49 2.28
C VAL A 185 21.61 -24.01 2.32
N THR A 186 22.10 -24.58 1.25
CA THR A 186 22.51 -25.99 1.19
C THR A 186 24.03 -26.11 1.28
N PRO A 187 24.61 -27.12 1.96
CA PRO A 187 26.06 -27.34 2.03
C PRO A 187 26.70 -27.52 0.65
N GLU A 188 25.97 -28.18 -0.26
CA GLU A 188 26.36 -28.39 -1.65
C GLU A 188 25.37 -27.62 -2.57
N PRO A 189 25.76 -27.33 -3.83
CA PRO A 189 24.88 -26.64 -4.77
C PRO A 189 23.50 -27.29 -4.88
N GLY A 190 22.47 -26.53 -4.56
CA GLY A 190 21.07 -26.99 -4.59
C GLY A 190 20.39 -26.82 -5.95
N SER A 191 19.08 -27.08 -5.99
CA SER A 191 18.27 -27.04 -7.21
C SER A 191 18.33 -25.68 -7.91
N VAL A 192 18.20 -24.57 -7.16
CA VAL A 192 18.19 -23.20 -7.72
C VAL A 192 19.54 -22.84 -8.33
N GLU A 193 20.65 -23.18 -7.63
CA GLU A 193 22.00 -22.92 -8.15
C GLU A 193 22.29 -23.73 -9.41
N SER A 194 21.83 -24.98 -9.47
CA SER A 194 22.03 -25.81 -10.66
C SER A 194 21.28 -25.27 -11.87
N VAL A 195 20.02 -24.82 -11.69
CA VAL A 195 19.22 -24.18 -12.74
C VAL A 195 19.88 -22.90 -13.23
N ARG A 196 20.35 -22.05 -12.31
CA ARG A 196 21.04 -20.79 -12.69
C ARG A 196 22.29 -21.02 -13.52
N LYS A 197 23.02 -22.12 -13.27
CA LYS A 197 24.26 -22.46 -14.00
C LYS A 197 24.04 -23.19 -15.32
N THR A 198 23.05 -24.05 -15.39
CA THR A 198 22.89 -25.02 -16.47
C THR A 198 21.57 -24.96 -17.21
N GLY A 199 20.59 -24.19 -16.72
CA GLY A 199 19.21 -24.19 -17.22
C GLY A 199 18.38 -25.40 -16.81
N GLU A 200 18.97 -26.38 -16.11
CA GLU A 200 18.31 -27.64 -15.71
C GLU A 200 18.55 -27.95 -14.24
N VAL A 201 17.61 -28.68 -13.62
CA VAL A 201 17.81 -29.19 -12.28
C VAL A 201 18.73 -30.39 -12.32
N ARG A 202 19.99 -30.24 -11.92
CA ARG A 202 21.02 -31.29 -11.88
C ARG A 202 21.47 -31.63 -10.48
N SER A 203 21.09 -30.85 -9.48
CA SER A 203 21.37 -31.11 -8.07
C SER A 203 20.12 -30.83 -7.23
N PHE A 204 20.06 -31.36 -6.01
CA PHE A 204 18.85 -31.37 -5.20
C PHE A 204 19.17 -30.91 -3.78
N ASN A 205 18.17 -30.27 -3.15
CA ASN A 205 18.27 -29.85 -1.75
C ASN A 205 18.19 -31.07 -0.83
N LYS A 206 19.33 -31.62 -0.44
CA LYS A 206 19.41 -32.80 0.46
C LYS A 206 19.38 -32.38 1.94
N GLU A 207 20.02 -31.27 2.25
CA GLU A 207 20.10 -30.67 3.58
C GLU A 207 19.87 -29.19 3.47
N ILE A 208 19.10 -28.61 4.39
CA ILE A 208 18.78 -27.20 4.41
C ILE A 208 19.23 -26.63 5.75
N ILE A 209 20.16 -25.67 5.72
CA ILE A 209 20.69 -24.99 6.88
C ILE A 209 20.09 -23.58 6.96
N ARG A 210 19.58 -23.23 8.14
CA ARG A 210 19.03 -21.88 8.41
C ARG A 210 20.16 -20.88 8.58
N ILE A 211 20.00 -19.72 7.95
CA ILE A 211 20.80 -18.52 8.24
C ILE A 211 19.99 -17.67 9.22
N ASN A 212 20.50 -17.46 10.42
CA ASN A 212 19.81 -16.70 11.46
C ASN A 212 19.79 -15.21 11.12
N SER A 213 18.69 -14.54 11.45
CA SER A 213 18.53 -13.09 11.26
C SER A 213 18.96 -12.33 12.52
N LEU A 214 20.09 -11.66 12.45
CA LEU A 214 20.71 -10.95 13.59
C LEU A 214 20.39 -9.44 13.58
N GLY A 215 19.88 -8.93 12.49
CA GLY A 215 19.55 -7.52 12.30
C GLY A 215 18.19 -7.12 12.89
N ASN A 216 17.68 -5.99 12.44
CA ASN A 216 16.45 -5.38 12.93
C ASN A 216 15.57 -4.87 11.77
N VAL A 217 14.49 -4.18 12.14
CA VAL A 217 13.65 -3.38 11.24
C VAL A 217 13.65 -1.94 11.71
N VAL A 218 13.77 -1.01 10.78
CA VAL A 218 13.62 0.43 11.01
C VAL A 218 12.46 0.96 10.19
N ILE A 219 11.46 1.51 10.87
CA ILE A 219 10.30 2.18 10.27
C ILE A 219 10.40 3.67 10.62
N GLU A 220 10.53 4.52 9.61
CA GLU A 220 10.65 5.95 9.82
C GLU A 220 9.30 6.63 10.12
N ASP A 221 9.32 7.93 10.41
CA ASP A 221 8.12 8.72 10.75
C ASP A 221 7.04 8.69 9.67
N ASP A 222 5.80 8.91 10.10
CA ASP A 222 4.65 9.10 9.21
C ASP A 222 4.33 7.89 8.30
N VAL A 223 4.87 6.71 8.59
CA VAL A 223 4.59 5.46 7.85
C VAL A 223 3.25 4.87 8.29
N GLU A 224 2.52 4.29 7.34
CA GLU A 224 1.37 3.45 7.65
C GLU A 224 1.57 2.04 7.11
N VAL A 225 1.22 1.03 7.94
CA VAL A 225 1.35 -0.39 7.59
C VAL A 225 -0.01 -1.06 7.71
N GLY A 226 -0.52 -1.57 6.61
CA GLY A 226 -1.82 -2.23 6.47
C GLY A 226 -1.88 -3.60 7.16
N ALA A 227 -3.11 -4.03 7.45
CA ALA A 227 -3.39 -5.23 8.23
C ALA A 227 -2.75 -6.51 7.64
N GLY A 228 -2.21 -7.35 8.51
CA GLY A 228 -1.60 -8.63 8.14
C GLY A 228 -0.31 -8.52 7.32
N THR A 229 0.27 -7.34 7.18
CA THR A 229 1.58 -7.14 6.54
C THR A 229 2.70 -7.69 7.42
N CYS A 230 3.68 -8.34 6.79
CA CYS A 230 4.87 -8.87 7.46
C CYS A 230 6.13 -8.15 6.94
N ILE A 231 6.97 -7.69 7.88
CA ILE A 231 8.25 -7.03 7.58
C ILE A 231 9.35 -7.82 8.29
N ASP A 232 10.13 -8.56 7.53
CA ASP A 232 11.21 -9.40 8.06
C ASP A 232 12.41 -8.55 8.47
N ARG A 233 13.09 -8.94 9.55
CA ARG A 233 14.35 -8.30 9.97
C ARG A 233 15.49 -8.61 9.00
N GLY A 234 16.47 -7.75 8.95
CA GLY A 234 17.69 -8.02 8.19
C GLY A 234 18.44 -9.24 8.72
N THR A 235 19.08 -9.99 7.84
CA THR A 235 20.01 -11.06 8.22
C THR A 235 21.21 -10.46 8.97
N LEU A 236 21.88 -9.47 8.35
CA LEU A 236 22.88 -8.60 8.95
C LEU A 236 22.49 -7.17 8.59
N GLY A 237 22.40 -6.27 9.57
CA GLY A 237 21.90 -4.92 9.37
C GLY A 237 20.37 -4.84 9.42
N GLU A 238 19.78 -3.91 8.71
CA GLU A 238 18.38 -3.55 8.84
C GLU A 238 17.54 -3.84 7.58
N THR A 239 16.24 -4.02 7.77
CA THR A 239 15.19 -3.81 6.77
C THR A 239 14.60 -2.44 7.06
N ARG A 240 14.47 -1.56 6.05
CA ARG A 240 14.09 -0.15 6.26
C ARG A 240 12.88 0.26 5.45
N ILE A 241 11.95 0.97 6.12
CA ILE A 241 10.80 1.63 5.48
C ILE A 241 10.92 3.14 5.68
N GLY A 242 11.09 3.88 4.59
CA GLY A 242 11.31 5.33 4.60
C GLY A 242 10.07 6.14 4.92
N ARG A 243 10.30 7.36 5.38
CA ARG A 243 9.30 8.31 5.88
C ARG A 243 8.10 8.47 4.93
N GLY A 244 6.90 8.54 5.52
CA GLY A 244 5.66 8.84 4.80
C GLY A 244 5.16 7.73 3.87
N THR A 245 5.88 6.61 3.76
CA THR A 245 5.50 5.47 2.94
C THR A 245 4.24 4.78 3.50
N LYS A 246 3.37 4.35 2.58
CA LYS A 246 2.13 3.65 2.90
C LYS A 246 2.19 2.24 2.32
N LEU A 247 2.19 1.26 3.20
CA LEU A 247 2.07 -0.16 2.88
C LEU A 247 0.62 -0.58 3.12
N ASP A 248 -0.03 -1.13 2.12
CA ASP A 248 -1.39 -1.65 2.22
C ASP A 248 -1.40 -3.03 2.90
N ASN A 249 -2.53 -3.71 2.88
CA ASN A 249 -2.73 -4.98 3.58
C ASN A 249 -1.99 -6.15 2.91
N LEU A 250 -1.58 -7.13 3.73
CA LEU A 250 -1.00 -8.41 3.27
C LEU A 250 0.25 -8.25 2.39
N ILE A 251 1.08 -7.28 2.68
CA ILE A 251 2.36 -7.10 1.99
C ILE A 251 3.42 -7.95 2.69
N GLN A 252 4.31 -8.56 1.91
CA GLN A 252 5.53 -9.18 2.42
C GLN A 252 6.74 -8.32 2.07
N VAL A 253 7.46 -7.85 3.09
CA VAL A 253 8.76 -7.20 2.93
C VAL A 253 9.84 -8.16 3.41
N GLY A 254 10.67 -8.64 2.48
CA GLY A 254 11.75 -9.56 2.77
C GLY A 254 12.93 -8.91 3.51
N HIS A 255 13.77 -9.75 4.11
CA HIS A 255 14.92 -9.31 4.88
C HIS A 255 15.88 -8.40 4.12
N ASN A 256 16.43 -7.40 4.78
CA ASN A 256 17.35 -6.42 4.19
C ASN A 256 16.76 -5.59 3.01
N ALA A 257 15.45 -5.65 2.80
CA ALA A 257 14.82 -4.78 1.81
C ALA A 257 14.82 -3.32 2.29
N THR A 258 14.95 -2.40 1.35
CA THR A 258 14.87 -0.95 1.63
C THR A 258 13.77 -0.34 0.77
N VAL A 259 12.84 0.35 1.40
CA VAL A 259 11.80 1.14 0.74
C VAL A 259 12.03 2.60 1.05
N GLY A 260 12.13 3.43 0.02
CA GLY A 260 12.32 4.88 0.14
C GLY A 260 11.12 5.61 0.71
N SER A 261 11.17 6.93 0.68
CA SER A 261 10.14 7.80 1.27
C SER A 261 8.95 8.02 0.33
N ASN A 262 7.76 8.23 0.91
CA ASN A 262 6.50 8.57 0.21
C ASN A 262 6.08 7.56 -0.88
N CYS A 263 6.40 6.29 -0.69
CA CYS A 263 5.96 5.22 -1.57
C CYS A 263 4.52 4.78 -1.27
N LEU A 264 3.85 4.24 -2.28
CA LEU A 264 2.54 3.59 -2.17
C LEU A 264 2.68 2.13 -2.63
N ILE A 265 2.70 1.22 -1.69
CA ILE A 265 2.80 -0.22 -1.97
C ILE A 265 1.43 -0.83 -1.71
N VAL A 266 0.77 -1.26 -2.78
CA VAL A 266 -0.63 -1.73 -2.73
C VAL A 266 -0.67 -3.21 -2.35
N SER A 267 -1.82 -3.64 -1.84
CA SER A 267 -2.05 -4.93 -1.19
C SER A 267 -1.49 -6.15 -1.93
N GLN A 268 -1.00 -7.11 -1.15
CA GLN A 268 -0.43 -8.37 -1.62
C GLN A 268 0.83 -8.21 -2.50
N ALA A 269 1.49 -7.05 -2.47
CA ALA A 269 2.79 -6.92 -3.10
C ALA A 269 3.85 -7.69 -2.30
N GLY A 270 4.83 -8.27 -3.00
CA GLY A 270 5.95 -8.98 -2.40
C GLY A 270 7.29 -8.32 -2.76
N LEU A 271 8.08 -7.96 -1.77
CA LEU A 271 9.43 -7.44 -1.93
C LEU A 271 10.42 -8.50 -1.47
N GLY A 272 11.18 -9.05 -2.41
CA GLY A 272 12.22 -10.06 -2.12
C GLY A 272 13.34 -9.52 -1.25
N GLY A 273 14.12 -10.40 -0.68
CA GLY A 273 15.23 -10.06 0.20
C GLY A 273 16.25 -9.14 -0.48
N SER A 274 16.80 -8.18 0.25
CA SER A 274 17.79 -7.22 -0.25
C SER A 274 17.34 -6.39 -1.47
N SER A 275 16.05 -6.35 -1.79
CA SER A 275 15.50 -5.48 -2.82
C SER A 275 15.55 -4.02 -2.38
N LYS A 276 15.68 -3.10 -3.34
CA LYS A 276 15.73 -1.66 -3.09
C LYS A 276 14.65 -0.95 -3.88
N VAL A 277 13.76 -0.29 -3.20
CA VAL A 277 12.72 0.56 -3.78
C VAL A 277 13.08 2.01 -3.50
N GLY A 278 13.18 2.83 -4.53
CA GLY A 278 13.46 4.26 -4.44
C GLY A 278 12.34 5.06 -3.79
N ASN A 279 12.41 6.37 -3.92
CA ASN A 279 11.42 7.29 -3.34
C ASN A 279 10.21 7.49 -4.27
N ARG A 280 9.03 7.74 -3.70
CA ARG A 280 7.78 8.05 -4.42
C ARG A 280 7.36 6.99 -5.44
N VAL A 281 7.80 5.76 -5.21
CA VAL A 281 7.44 4.60 -6.04
C VAL A 281 6.01 4.17 -5.76
N VAL A 282 5.30 3.79 -6.82
CA VAL A 282 3.98 3.15 -6.70
C VAL A 282 4.08 1.71 -7.17
N MET A 283 3.81 0.76 -6.28
CA MET A 283 3.70 -0.66 -6.61
C MET A 283 2.24 -1.09 -6.55
N GLY A 284 1.69 -1.49 -7.68
CA GLY A 284 0.33 -2.00 -7.81
C GLY A 284 0.12 -3.32 -7.09
N GLY A 285 -1.14 -3.63 -6.77
CA GLY A 285 -1.49 -4.84 -6.03
C GLY A 285 -1.00 -6.13 -6.70
N GLN A 286 -0.57 -7.09 -5.89
CA GLN A 286 -0.04 -8.38 -6.35
C GLN A 286 1.20 -8.26 -7.26
N SER A 287 1.92 -7.15 -7.21
CA SER A 287 3.21 -7.04 -7.89
C SER A 287 4.32 -7.67 -7.07
N GLY A 288 5.41 -8.09 -7.72
CA GLY A 288 6.50 -8.77 -7.05
C GLY A 288 7.88 -8.33 -7.53
N LEU A 289 8.79 -8.17 -6.58
CA LEU A 289 10.22 -7.97 -6.81
C LEU A 289 10.97 -9.22 -6.34
N PRO A 290 11.85 -9.81 -7.14
CA PRO A 290 12.77 -10.82 -6.66
C PRO A 290 13.87 -10.22 -5.79
N ASP A 291 14.68 -11.08 -5.19
CA ASP A 291 15.82 -10.69 -4.37
C ASP A 291 16.81 -9.81 -5.15
N HIS A 292 17.44 -8.86 -4.44
CA HIS A 292 18.51 -8.00 -4.96
C HIS A 292 18.15 -7.10 -6.15
N VAL A 293 16.87 -6.90 -6.43
CA VAL A 293 16.41 -6.00 -7.50
C VAL A 293 16.26 -4.56 -6.99
N THR A 294 16.55 -3.60 -7.86
CA THR A 294 16.40 -2.17 -7.58
C THR A 294 15.30 -1.57 -8.46
N VAL A 295 14.39 -0.82 -7.84
CA VAL A 295 13.39 0.03 -8.49
C VAL A 295 13.76 1.48 -8.25
N GLY A 296 13.95 2.25 -9.31
CA GLY A 296 14.34 3.65 -9.25
C GLY A 296 13.25 4.58 -8.72
N ASP A 297 13.62 5.82 -8.46
CA ASP A 297 12.72 6.88 -7.94
C ASP A 297 11.57 7.16 -8.91
N ASP A 298 10.41 7.53 -8.38
CA ASP A 298 9.21 7.92 -9.15
C ASP A 298 8.70 6.84 -10.12
N ALA A 299 9.14 5.59 -10.00
CA ALA A 299 8.68 4.50 -10.86
C ALA A 299 7.27 4.02 -10.47
N VAL A 300 6.55 3.50 -11.47
CA VAL A 300 5.23 2.89 -11.30
C VAL A 300 5.27 1.45 -11.80
N VAL A 301 5.06 0.50 -10.91
CA VAL A 301 4.86 -0.91 -11.23
C VAL A 301 3.37 -1.21 -11.18
N HIS A 302 2.78 -1.56 -12.32
CA HIS A 302 1.34 -1.86 -12.40
C HIS A 302 0.99 -3.15 -11.65
N ALA A 303 -0.29 -3.29 -11.31
CA ALA A 303 -0.81 -4.47 -10.63
C ALA A 303 -0.46 -5.78 -11.38
N ARG A 304 -0.20 -6.85 -10.61
CA ARG A 304 0.18 -8.18 -11.13
C ARG A 304 1.42 -8.21 -12.01
N SER A 305 2.34 -7.26 -11.83
CA SER A 305 3.58 -7.25 -12.58
C SER A 305 4.69 -7.96 -11.82
N GLY A 306 5.38 -8.89 -12.47
CA GLY A 306 6.59 -9.51 -11.98
C GLY A 306 7.83 -8.80 -12.53
N ILE A 307 8.62 -8.19 -11.65
CA ILE A 307 9.88 -7.55 -12.03
C ILE A 307 10.98 -8.62 -12.06
N THR A 308 11.82 -8.61 -13.08
CA THR A 308 12.92 -9.58 -13.23
C THR A 308 14.31 -8.94 -13.22
N GLY A 309 14.38 -7.62 -13.19
CA GLY A 309 15.64 -6.86 -13.21
C GLY A 309 15.47 -5.43 -12.76
N HIS A 310 16.52 -4.63 -12.92
CA HIS A 310 16.52 -3.23 -12.52
C HIS A 310 15.42 -2.42 -13.25
N VAL A 311 14.69 -1.61 -12.51
CA VAL A 311 13.70 -0.65 -13.02
C VAL A 311 14.28 0.76 -12.94
N PRO A 312 14.42 1.48 -14.07
CA PRO A 312 14.92 2.85 -14.05
C PRO A 312 14.01 3.83 -13.32
N ASP A 313 14.56 5.00 -12.96
CA ASP A 313 13.76 6.11 -12.44
C ASP A 313 12.64 6.49 -13.41
N ARG A 314 11.47 6.84 -12.86
CA ARG A 314 10.28 7.30 -13.61
C ARG A 314 9.76 6.29 -14.65
N ALA A 315 10.18 5.04 -14.59
CA ALA A 315 9.70 4.00 -15.50
C ALA A 315 8.28 3.55 -15.09
N ALA A 316 7.46 3.23 -16.10
CA ALA A 316 6.18 2.54 -15.92
C ALA A 316 6.33 1.10 -16.41
N MET A 317 6.15 0.13 -15.50
CA MET A 317 6.36 -1.30 -15.75
C MET A 317 5.04 -2.05 -15.69
N MET A 318 4.79 -2.96 -16.64
CA MET A 318 3.58 -3.78 -16.68
C MET A 318 3.86 -5.17 -17.26
N GLY A 319 3.18 -6.17 -16.75
CA GLY A 319 3.20 -7.54 -17.28
C GLY A 319 3.98 -8.53 -16.42
N ILE A 320 3.98 -9.79 -16.89
CA ILE A 320 4.70 -10.92 -16.27
C ILE A 320 5.50 -11.63 -17.37
N PRO A 321 6.82 -11.47 -17.41
CA PRO A 321 7.60 -10.46 -16.69
C PRO A 321 7.14 -9.04 -17.05
N ALA A 322 7.33 -8.08 -16.14
CA ALA A 322 6.95 -6.69 -16.40
C ALA A 322 7.82 -6.09 -17.50
N LEU A 323 7.19 -5.42 -18.43
CA LEU A 323 7.80 -4.69 -19.52
C LEU A 323 7.50 -3.19 -19.36
N PRO A 324 8.28 -2.29 -19.97
CA PRO A 324 7.88 -0.90 -20.13
C PRO A 324 6.46 -0.84 -20.71
N LEU A 325 5.61 0.04 -20.15
CA LEU A 325 4.19 0.11 -20.51
C LEU A 325 3.95 0.19 -22.02
N ARG A 326 4.75 1.03 -22.69
CA ARG A 326 4.66 1.21 -24.14
C ARG A 326 4.94 -0.10 -24.91
N GLU A 327 6.00 -0.80 -24.54
CA GLU A 327 6.38 -2.08 -25.14
C GLU A 327 5.33 -3.16 -24.90
N PHE A 328 4.79 -3.23 -23.67
CA PHE A 328 3.68 -4.13 -23.33
C PHE A 328 2.47 -3.87 -24.24
N MET A 329 2.04 -2.61 -24.35
CA MET A 329 0.90 -2.24 -25.17
C MET A 329 1.11 -2.54 -26.67
N GLU A 330 2.30 -2.26 -27.19
CA GLU A 330 2.66 -2.60 -28.56
C GLU A 330 2.65 -4.11 -28.80
N ARG A 331 3.15 -4.90 -27.86
CA ARG A 331 3.12 -6.36 -27.89
C ARG A 331 1.69 -6.88 -27.92
N GLU A 332 0.83 -6.41 -27.03
CA GLU A 332 -0.57 -6.83 -26.97
C GLU A 332 -1.33 -6.51 -28.28
N VAL A 333 -1.12 -5.35 -28.86
CA VAL A 333 -1.71 -4.96 -30.14
C VAL A 333 -1.23 -5.88 -31.28
N LYS A 334 0.08 -6.17 -31.33
CA LYS A 334 0.65 -7.08 -32.34
C LYS A 334 0.08 -8.50 -32.18
N MET A 335 0.00 -9.01 -30.95
CA MET A 335 -0.55 -10.35 -30.68
C MET A 335 -2.03 -10.46 -31.13
N ARG A 336 -2.85 -9.45 -30.85
CA ARG A 336 -4.26 -9.43 -31.29
C ARG A 336 -4.41 -9.40 -32.81
N ARG A 337 -3.45 -8.81 -33.53
CA ARG A 337 -3.46 -8.74 -35.02
C ARG A 337 -2.86 -9.98 -35.70
N LEU A 338 -2.09 -10.76 -34.97
CA LEU A 338 -1.36 -11.92 -35.50
C LEU A 338 -2.24 -12.92 -36.26
N PRO A 339 -3.44 -13.32 -35.79
CA PRO A 339 -4.31 -14.25 -36.54
C PRO A 339 -4.70 -13.71 -37.92
N ASN A 340 -5.01 -12.42 -38.04
CA ASN A 340 -5.37 -11.78 -39.30
C ASN A 340 -4.16 -11.70 -40.25
N LEU A 341 -2.99 -11.32 -39.73
CA LEU A 341 -1.73 -11.29 -40.50
C LEU A 341 -1.39 -12.67 -41.05
N ILE A 342 -1.57 -13.73 -40.28
CA ILE A 342 -1.33 -15.12 -40.72
C ILE A 342 -2.30 -15.49 -41.81
N LYS A 343 -3.59 -15.13 -41.70
CA LYS A 343 -4.61 -15.38 -42.71
C LYS A 343 -4.27 -14.68 -44.02
N ASP A 344 -3.91 -13.40 -43.94
CA ASP A 344 -3.55 -12.60 -45.13
C ASP A 344 -2.31 -13.17 -45.86
N LEU A 345 -1.29 -13.57 -45.08
CA LEU A 345 -0.08 -14.20 -45.61
C LEU A 345 -0.39 -15.53 -46.30
N LYS A 346 -1.27 -16.38 -45.74
CA LYS A 346 -1.70 -17.62 -46.38
C LYS A 346 -2.38 -17.35 -47.73
N GLN A 347 -3.31 -16.40 -47.78
CA GLN A 347 -4.00 -16.03 -49.03
C GLN A 347 -3.00 -15.49 -50.09
N GLN A 348 -2.02 -14.68 -49.70
CA GLN A 348 -1.00 -14.21 -50.61
C GLN A 348 -0.13 -15.35 -51.14
N MET A 349 0.26 -16.30 -50.27
CA MET A 349 1.00 -17.49 -50.70
C MET A 349 0.23 -18.35 -51.68
N GLU A 350 -1.07 -18.60 -51.42
CA GLU A 350 -1.94 -19.35 -52.33
C GLU A 350 -2.01 -18.67 -53.70
N SER A 351 -2.21 -17.35 -53.74
CA SER A 351 -2.25 -16.57 -54.99
C SER A 351 -0.92 -16.64 -55.76
N ILE A 352 0.23 -16.61 -55.05
CA ILE A 352 1.55 -16.74 -55.67
C ILE A 352 1.74 -18.15 -56.27
N VAL A 353 1.32 -19.19 -55.56
CA VAL A 353 1.38 -20.58 -56.04
C VAL A 353 0.53 -20.80 -57.25
N GLU A 354 -0.69 -20.26 -57.27
CA GLU A 354 -1.56 -20.29 -58.44
C GLU A 354 -0.94 -19.60 -59.68
N LYS A 355 -0.35 -18.43 -59.49
CA LYS A 355 0.35 -17.71 -60.55
C LYS A 355 1.58 -18.48 -61.07
N LEU A 356 2.37 -19.09 -60.18
CA LEU A 356 3.50 -19.92 -60.57
C LEU A 356 3.07 -21.14 -61.36
N ASN A 357 2.00 -21.81 -60.92
CA ASN A 357 1.45 -22.96 -61.64
C ASN A 357 0.91 -22.61 -63.03
N SER A 358 0.36 -21.40 -63.22
CA SER A 358 -0.12 -20.90 -64.49
C SER A 358 1.01 -20.54 -65.49
N LEU A 359 2.21 -20.33 -64.98
CA LEU A 359 3.41 -20.02 -65.79
C LEU A 359 4.23 -21.27 -66.16
N LEU A 360 3.93 -22.43 -65.59
CA LEU A 360 4.58 -23.70 -65.91
C LEU A 360 3.91 -24.28 -67.16
N PRO A 361 4.65 -24.76 -68.15
CA PRO A 361 4.07 -25.41 -69.34
C PRO A 361 3.33 -26.69 -68.92
N PRO A 362 2.19 -26.98 -69.57
CA PRO A 362 1.43 -28.21 -69.31
C PRO A 362 2.33 -29.45 -69.52
N LYS A 363 2.34 -30.36 -68.52
CA LYS A 363 3.07 -31.63 -68.59
C LYS A 363 2.55 -32.51 -69.68
#